data_3bf8300e096635f8762337ca1d209d27
#
_entry.id   3bf8300e096635f8762337ca1d209d27
#
_cell.length_a   1.000
_cell.length_b   1.000
_cell.length_c   1.000
_cell.angle_alpha   90.00
_cell.angle_beta   90.00
_cell.angle_gamma   90.00
#
_symmetry.space_group_name_H-M   'P 1'
#
loop_
_entity.id
_entity.type
_entity.pdbx_description
1 polymer ?
#
loop_
_entity_poly.entity_id
_entity_poly.type
_entity_poly.pdbx_seq_one_letter_code
_entity_poly.pdbx_strand_id
1 'polypeptide(L)'
;METLHKQSAVWTGRAMSTLVVLALLIDGAVNLLAPEKIAGKVTSMGFKITQSATIGIIILCSVLVYAVPRTAVLGAILITGFLGGAICTHYRVGDAVSAPTMACLALGALTWGGIYLRDARLRTLLPLMS
;
A
#
# COMPACT_ATOMS: atom_id res chain seq x y z
N MET A 1 -9.79 -13.86 -28.54
CA MET A 1 -9.51 -12.45 -28.19
C MET A 1 -9.94 -12.10 -26.77
N GLU A 2 -11.14 -12.43 -26.37
CA GLU A 2 -11.63 -12.14 -25.01
C GLU A 2 -10.83 -12.83 -23.90
N THR A 3 -10.42 -14.07 -24.11
CA THR A 3 -9.56 -14.82 -23.17
C THR A 3 -8.17 -14.21 -23.01
N LEU A 4 -7.58 -13.72 -24.10
CA LEU A 4 -6.27 -13.03 -24.06
C LEU A 4 -6.35 -11.71 -23.30
N HIS A 5 -7.44 -10.97 -23.49
CA HIS A 5 -7.68 -9.72 -22.74
C HIS A 5 -7.85 -9.97 -21.25
N LYS A 6 -8.60 -10.99 -20.86
CA LYS A 6 -8.75 -11.40 -19.45
C LYS A 6 -7.42 -11.84 -18.85
N GLN A 7 -6.62 -12.58 -19.59
CA GLN A 7 -5.33 -13.07 -19.13
C GLN A 7 -4.35 -11.92 -18.94
N SER A 8 -4.29 -10.96 -19.86
CA SER A 8 -3.41 -9.80 -19.75
C SER A 8 -3.82 -8.91 -18.56
N ALA A 9 -5.11 -8.72 -18.33
CA ALA A 9 -5.61 -7.96 -17.17
C ALA A 9 -5.20 -8.60 -15.84
N VAL A 10 -5.29 -9.93 -15.72
CA VAL A 10 -4.87 -10.65 -14.52
C VAL A 10 -3.37 -10.51 -14.27
N TRP A 11 -2.55 -10.61 -15.31
CA TRP A 11 -1.10 -10.43 -15.18
C TRP A 11 -0.74 -8.99 -14.81
N THR A 12 -1.41 -8.00 -15.40
CA THR A 12 -1.24 -6.59 -15.02
C THR A 12 -1.61 -6.38 -13.55
N GLY A 13 -2.73 -6.93 -13.10
CA GLY A 13 -3.14 -6.85 -11.71
C GLY A 13 -2.14 -7.50 -10.76
N ARG A 14 -1.56 -8.63 -11.13
CA ARG A 14 -0.49 -9.29 -10.36
C ARG A 14 0.78 -8.44 -10.29
N ALA A 15 1.17 -7.83 -11.40
CA ALA A 15 2.33 -6.94 -11.44
C ALA A 15 2.12 -5.73 -10.54
N MET A 16 0.95 -5.09 -10.60
CA MET A 16 0.61 -3.96 -9.73
C MET A 16 0.64 -4.34 -8.25
N SER A 17 0.02 -5.47 -7.89
CA SER A 17 0.03 -5.97 -6.51
C SER A 17 1.43 -6.33 -6.03
N THR A 18 2.26 -6.92 -6.88
CA THR A 18 3.66 -7.25 -6.56
C THR A 18 4.47 -6.00 -6.27
N LEU A 19 4.31 -4.94 -7.06
CA LEU A 19 4.97 -3.65 -6.81
C LEU A 19 4.57 -3.08 -5.44
N VAL A 20 3.30 -3.12 -5.09
CA VAL A 20 2.81 -2.67 -3.79
C VAL A 20 3.44 -3.48 -2.66
N VAL A 21 3.42 -4.80 -2.78
CA VAL A 21 3.98 -5.71 -1.77
C VAL A 21 5.47 -5.44 -1.58
N LEU A 22 6.25 -5.35 -2.66
CA LEU A 22 7.68 -5.08 -2.58
C LEU A 22 7.98 -3.71 -1.96
N ALA A 23 7.29 -2.66 -2.40
CA ALA A 23 7.49 -1.32 -1.89
C ALA A 23 7.21 -1.24 -0.38
N LEU A 24 6.09 -1.80 0.06
CA LEU A 24 5.69 -1.77 1.47
C LEU A 24 6.50 -2.74 2.32
N LEU A 25 6.96 -3.88 1.78
CA LEU A 25 7.89 -4.76 2.51
C LEU A 25 9.21 -4.05 2.80
N ILE A 26 9.75 -3.33 1.83
CA ILE A 26 10.98 -2.56 2.00
C ILE A 26 10.75 -1.46 3.05
N ASP A 27 9.67 -0.71 2.93
CA ASP A 27 9.35 0.37 3.88
C ASP A 27 9.14 -0.17 5.30
N GLY A 28 8.38 -1.24 5.46
CA GLY A 28 8.16 -1.88 6.75
C GLY A 28 9.44 -2.47 7.35
N ALA A 29 10.28 -3.09 6.53
CA ALA A 29 11.56 -3.64 6.97
C ALA A 29 12.52 -2.55 7.43
N VAL A 30 12.61 -1.43 6.72
CA VAL A 30 13.46 -0.30 7.12
C VAL A 30 12.97 0.30 8.44
N ASN A 31 11.65 0.48 8.60
CA ASN A 31 11.08 0.98 9.84
C ASN A 31 11.36 0.08 11.04
N LEU A 32 11.37 -1.24 10.84
CA LEU A 32 11.56 -2.21 11.92
C LEU A 32 13.03 -2.51 12.21
N LEU A 33 13.85 -2.71 11.17
CA LEU A 33 15.21 -3.23 11.28
C LEU A 33 16.30 -2.16 11.23
N ALA A 34 16.03 -1.03 10.61
CA ALA A 34 17.00 0.04 10.40
C ALA A 34 16.39 1.44 10.63
N PRO A 35 15.76 1.68 11.80
CA PRO A 35 15.11 2.95 12.09
C PRO A 35 16.08 4.14 12.06
N GLU A 36 17.36 3.91 12.32
CA GLU A 36 18.40 4.95 12.29
C GLU A 36 18.57 5.57 10.90
N LYS A 37 18.31 4.83 9.83
CA LYS A 37 18.39 5.32 8.44
C LYS A 37 17.29 6.32 8.10
N ILE A 38 16.18 6.27 8.82
CA ILE A 38 15.01 7.12 8.58
C ILE A 38 14.69 8.01 9.78
N ALA A 39 15.60 8.10 10.75
CA ALA A 39 15.39 8.85 11.99
C ALA A 39 15.02 10.32 11.73
N GLY A 40 15.72 10.99 10.82
CA GLY A 40 15.42 12.36 10.45
C GLY A 40 14.02 12.54 9.85
N LYS A 41 13.62 11.61 9.00
CA LYS A 41 12.29 11.61 8.39
C LYS A 41 11.18 11.37 9.43
N VAL A 42 11.37 10.38 10.28
CA VAL A 42 10.40 10.01 11.32
C VAL A 42 10.20 11.17 12.32
N THR A 43 11.28 11.78 12.78
CA THR A 43 11.22 12.90 13.73
C THR A 43 10.65 14.17 13.10
N SER A 44 10.95 14.45 11.84
CA SER A 44 10.37 15.59 11.12
C SER A 44 8.85 15.50 10.97
N MET A 45 8.30 14.28 10.97
CA MET A 45 6.86 14.02 10.95
C MET A 45 6.22 14.05 12.35
N GLY A 46 6.99 14.30 13.39
CA GLY A 46 6.52 14.37 14.77
C GLY A 46 6.42 13.03 15.49
N PHE A 47 6.97 11.97 14.92
CA PHE A 47 7.06 10.66 15.57
C PHE A 47 8.38 10.49 16.32
N LYS A 48 8.34 9.69 17.39
CA LYS A 48 9.54 9.23 18.06
C LYS A 48 10.16 8.05 17.30
N ILE A 49 11.48 7.93 17.32
CA ILE A 49 12.19 6.80 16.69
C ILE A 49 11.67 5.46 17.19
N THR A 50 11.31 5.38 18.47
CA THR A 50 10.73 4.17 19.07
C THR A 50 9.39 3.76 18.45
N GLN A 51 8.67 4.68 17.82
CA GLN A 51 7.40 4.41 17.14
C GLN A 51 7.62 3.82 15.74
N SER A 52 8.80 3.92 15.19
CA SER A 52 9.16 3.35 13.90
C SER A 52 8.91 1.84 13.85
N ALA A 53 9.27 1.13 14.90
CA ALA A 53 9.02 -0.32 14.99
C ALA A 53 7.52 -0.65 14.90
N THR A 54 6.68 0.10 15.60
CA THR A 54 5.21 -0.06 15.55
C THR A 54 4.68 0.17 14.15
N ILE A 55 5.14 1.25 13.49
CA ILE A 55 4.77 1.57 12.10
C ILE A 55 5.19 0.41 11.18
N GLY A 56 6.42 -0.07 11.32
CA GLY A 56 6.92 -1.20 10.54
C GLY A 56 6.09 -2.47 10.72
N ILE A 57 5.69 -2.81 11.93
CA ILE A 57 4.83 -3.96 12.22
C ILE A 57 3.47 -3.81 11.55
N ILE A 58 2.85 -2.63 11.64
CA ILE A 58 1.55 -2.34 11.01
C ILE A 58 1.65 -2.53 9.49
N ILE A 59 2.68 -1.98 8.86
CA ILE A 59 2.92 -2.12 7.42
C ILE A 59 3.07 -3.59 7.05
N LEU A 60 3.96 -4.32 7.74
CA LEU A 60 4.26 -5.72 7.42
C LEU A 60 3.04 -6.62 7.60
N CYS A 61 2.27 -6.45 8.67
CA CYS A 61 1.04 -7.19 8.88
C CYS A 61 0.02 -6.91 7.77
N SER A 62 -0.16 -5.65 7.40
CA SER A 62 -1.09 -5.24 6.33
C SER A 62 -0.71 -5.86 4.99
N VAL A 63 0.58 -5.86 4.67
CA VAL A 63 1.11 -6.44 3.43
C VAL A 63 0.95 -7.95 3.39
N LEU A 64 1.20 -8.65 4.51
CA LEU A 64 1.03 -10.10 4.59
C LEU A 64 -0.44 -10.49 4.37
N VAL A 65 -1.37 -9.75 4.97
CA VAL A 65 -2.80 -9.98 4.77
C VAL A 65 -3.19 -9.71 3.31
N TYR A 66 -2.62 -8.69 2.69
CA TYR A 66 -2.85 -8.37 1.27
C TYR A 66 -2.27 -9.42 0.31
N ALA A 67 -1.12 -9.97 0.64
CA ALA A 67 -0.44 -10.97 -0.20
C ALA A 67 -1.19 -12.30 -0.28
N VAL A 68 -1.97 -12.65 0.75
CA VAL A 68 -2.78 -13.87 0.77
C VAL A 68 -4.06 -13.64 -0.05
N PRO A 69 -4.33 -14.44 -1.10
CA PRO A 69 -5.49 -14.20 -1.99
C PRO A 69 -6.84 -14.19 -1.28
N ARG A 70 -7.01 -14.98 -0.24
CA ARG A 70 -8.28 -15.06 0.52
C ARG A 70 -8.57 -13.81 1.33
N THR A 71 -7.53 -13.10 1.77
CA THR A 71 -7.62 -11.93 2.63
C THR A 71 -7.15 -10.66 1.93
N ALA A 72 -6.95 -10.70 0.61
CA ALA A 72 -6.42 -9.58 -0.16
C ALA A 72 -7.26 -8.31 -0.04
N VAL A 73 -8.59 -8.42 -0.04
CA VAL A 73 -9.48 -7.27 0.12
C VAL A 73 -9.34 -6.65 1.51
N LEU A 74 -9.28 -7.47 2.54
CA LEU A 74 -9.01 -6.99 3.91
C LEU A 74 -7.65 -6.30 3.98
N GLY A 75 -6.63 -6.90 3.38
CA GLY A 75 -5.31 -6.30 3.28
C GLY A 75 -5.32 -4.95 2.55
N ALA A 76 -6.10 -4.82 1.48
CA ALA A 76 -6.26 -3.56 0.77
C ALA A 76 -6.89 -2.47 1.65
N ILE A 77 -7.87 -2.83 2.46
CA ILE A 77 -8.49 -1.91 3.43
C ILE A 77 -7.46 -1.46 4.46
N LEU A 78 -6.67 -2.38 5.01
CA LEU A 78 -5.62 -2.07 5.99
C LEU A 78 -4.54 -1.16 5.38
N ILE A 79 -4.09 -1.45 4.17
CA ILE A 79 -3.13 -0.63 3.43
C ILE A 79 -3.70 0.76 3.18
N THR A 80 -4.96 0.86 2.77
CA THR A 80 -5.63 2.14 2.53
C THR A 80 -5.68 2.98 3.80
N GLY A 81 -6.01 2.38 4.93
CA GLY A 81 -5.99 3.05 6.23
C GLY A 81 -4.60 3.56 6.59
N PHE A 82 -3.58 2.74 6.40
CA PHE A 82 -2.19 3.13 6.64
C PHE A 82 -1.75 4.29 5.72
N LEU A 83 -2.01 4.18 4.43
CA LEU A 83 -1.64 5.22 3.45
C LEU A 83 -2.39 6.53 3.72
N GLY A 84 -3.67 6.46 4.09
CA GLY A 84 -4.46 7.62 4.49
C GLY A 84 -3.85 8.31 5.71
N GLY A 85 -3.45 7.54 6.71
CA GLY A 85 -2.73 8.06 7.89
C GLY A 85 -1.40 8.72 7.52
N ALA A 86 -0.65 8.14 6.61
CA ALA A 86 0.60 8.70 6.11
C ALA A 86 0.36 10.04 5.39
N ILE A 87 -0.65 10.12 4.54
CA ILE A 87 -1.03 11.36 3.85
C ILE A 87 -1.41 12.44 4.87
N CYS A 88 -2.23 12.12 5.87
CA CYS A 88 -2.62 13.05 6.93
C CYS A 88 -1.39 13.56 7.70
N THR A 89 -0.41 12.70 7.95
CA THR A 89 0.83 13.07 8.64
C THR A 89 1.63 14.06 7.82
N HIS A 90 1.81 13.82 6.53
CA HIS A 90 2.50 14.75 5.62
C HIS A 90 1.76 16.09 5.52
N TYR A 91 0.44 16.04 5.40
CA TYR A 91 -0.39 17.24 5.36
C TYR A 91 -0.22 18.09 6.62
N ARG A 92 -0.20 17.45 7.80
CA ARG A 92 -0.07 18.14 9.09
C ARG A 92 1.25 18.90 9.23
N VAL A 93 2.35 18.37 8.68
CA VAL A 93 3.66 19.05 8.73
C VAL A 93 3.88 20.03 7.58
N GLY A 94 2.84 20.34 6.81
CA GLY A 94 2.91 21.31 5.72
C GLY A 94 3.41 20.75 4.39
N ASP A 95 3.52 19.44 4.26
CA ASP A 95 4.09 18.75 3.11
C ASP A 95 3.00 18.07 2.25
N ALA A 96 1.90 18.79 2.02
CA ALA A 96 0.70 18.25 1.38
C ALA A 96 0.93 17.74 -0.05
N VAL A 97 1.81 18.38 -0.81
CA VAL A 97 2.12 18.02 -2.21
C VAL A 97 3.61 17.66 -2.30
N SER A 98 3.96 16.55 -1.69
CA SER A 98 5.34 16.04 -1.67
C SER A 98 5.43 14.73 -2.44
N ALA A 99 6.66 14.33 -2.79
CA ALA A 99 6.92 13.04 -3.40
C ALA A 99 6.38 11.86 -2.55
N PRO A 100 6.55 11.83 -1.22
CA PRO A 100 5.94 10.79 -0.38
C PRO A 100 4.41 10.77 -0.44
N THR A 101 3.75 11.93 -0.45
CA THR A 101 2.28 12.00 -0.55
C THR A 101 1.79 11.46 -1.90
N MET A 102 2.45 11.84 -2.98
CA MET A 102 2.14 11.31 -4.32
C MET A 102 2.39 9.81 -4.40
N ALA A 103 3.46 9.32 -3.77
CA ALA A 103 3.74 7.88 -3.68
C ALA A 103 2.64 7.13 -2.92
N CYS A 104 2.12 7.67 -1.82
CA CYS A 104 0.99 7.08 -1.09
C CYS A 104 -0.26 6.98 -1.95
N LEU A 105 -0.60 8.02 -2.71
CA LEU A 105 -1.73 8.01 -3.63
C LEU A 105 -1.54 6.96 -4.73
N ALA A 106 -0.35 6.90 -5.31
CA ALA A 106 -0.02 5.91 -6.35
C ALA A 106 -0.10 4.47 -5.81
N LEU A 107 0.44 4.22 -4.62
CA LEU A 107 0.36 2.91 -3.98
C LEU A 107 -1.08 2.51 -3.66
N GLY A 108 -1.90 3.44 -3.22
CA GLY A 108 -3.33 3.20 -2.99
C GLY A 108 -4.06 2.82 -4.27
N ALA A 109 -3.82 3.54 -5.36
CA ALA A 109 -4.38 3.23 -6.68
C ALA A 109 -3.91 1.86 -7.18
N LEU A 110 -2.63 1.54 -7.04
CA LEU A 110 -2.07 0.24 -7.42
C LEU A 110 -2.62 -0.91 -6.56
N THR A 111 -2.83 -0.67 -5.27
CA THR A 111 -3.40 -1.66 -4.35
C THR A 111 -4.79 -2.10 -4.79
N TRP A 112 -5.68 -1.16 -5.03
CA TRP A 112 -7.04 -1.45 -5.45
C TRP A 112 -7.12 -1.87 -6.91
N GLY A 113 -6.39 -1.23 -7.80
CA GLY A 113 -6.31 -1.60 -9.21
C GLY A 113 -5.78 -3.00 -9.41
N GLY A 114 -4.75 -3.38 -8.64
CA GLY A 114 -4.18 -4.72 -8.69
C GLY A 114 -5.20 -5.81 -8.33
N ILE A 115 -5.96 -5.63 -7.26
CA ILE A 115 -6.99 -6.59 -6.87
C ILE A 115 -8.16 -6.56 -7.87
N TYR A 116 -8.59 -5.39 -8.28
CA TYR A 116 -9.71 -5.23 -9.20
C TYR A 116 -9.48 -5.98 -10.52
N LEU A 117 -8.26 -5.93 -11.04
CA LEU A 117 -7.91 -6.61 -12.29
C LEU A 117 -7.75 -8.12 -12.14
N ARG A 118 -7.29 -8.60 -10.97
CA ARG A 118 -7.01 -10.03 -10.77
C ARG A 118 -8.12 -10.81 -10.06
N ASP A 119 -9.03 -10.15 -9.35
CA ASP A 119 -10.09 -10.82 -8.58
C ASP A 119 -11.47 -10.49 -9.16
N ALA A 120 -12.09 -11.51 -9.78
CA ALA A 120 -13.41 -11.37 -10.35
C ALA A 120 -14.51 -11.10 -9.30
N ARG A 121 -14.30 -11.56 -8.05
CA ARG A 121 -15.25 -11.33 -6.97
C ARG A 121 -15.35 -9.85 -6.58
N LEU A 122 -14.21 -9.15 -6.59
CA LEU A 122 -14.20 -7.72 -6.31
C LEU A 122 -14.96 -6.93 -7.38
N ARG A 123 -14.85 -7.35 -8.63
CA ARG A 123 -15.58 -6.69 -9.74
C ARG A 123 -17.10 -6.81 -9.62
N THR A 124 -17.60 -7.89 -9.00
CA THR A 124 -19.04 -8.03 -8.75
C THR A 124 -19.50 -7.20 -7.55
N LEU A 125 -18.64 -7.01 -6.55
CA LEU A 125 -18.92 -6.20 -5.37
C LEU A 125 -18.80 -4.69 -5.63
N LEU A 126 -17.88 -4.31 -6.50
CA LEU A 126 -17.61 -2.92 -6.87
C LEU A 126 -17.71 -2.77 -8.39
N PRO A 127 -18.93 -2.71 -8.95
CA PRO A 127 -19.09 -2.52 -10.38
C PRO A 127 -18.77 -1.06 -10.76
N LEU A 128 -17.49 -0.79 -11.04
CA LEU A 128 -17.03 0.54 -11.43
C LEU A 128 -17.33 0.85 -12.89
N MET A 129 -17.72 -0.16 -13.66
CA MET A 129 -18.17 -0.02 -15.05
C MET A 129 -19.45 -0.83 -15.24
N SER A 130 -20.53 -0.14 -15.52
CA SER A 130 -21.81 -0.72 -15.93
C SER A 130 -21.82 -1.01 -17.42
#